data_b2740bf98e549eadd11f7d4e31ddb57e
#
_entry.id   b2740bf98e549eadd11f7d4e31ddb57e
#
_cell.length_a   1.000
_cell.length_b   1.000
_cell.length_c   1.000
_cell.angle_alpha   90.00
_cell.angle_beta   90.00
_cell.angle_gamma   90.00
#
_symmetry.space_group_name_H-M   'P 1'
#
loop_
_entity.id
_entity.type
_entity.pdbx_description
1 polymer ?
#
loop_
_entity_poly.entity_id
_entity_poly.type
_entity_poly.pdbx_seq_one_letter_code
_entity_poly.pdbx_strand_id
1 'polypeptide(L)'
;MAQAAPDGYTLLYGSVNELVLAPVVIPSAPFDAVRDFATISQVVSGSFVLVARQGLGVKSVNELITLARANSGRLTCGTPGIGTAFHLALEIMKRDAQVDITHVPFKGGAPSMGALLGGHVDIAFSTVVESLPQIKAHKIVPLAVTSARRMPVLPDVPTAAEVGIPKLEMTLWAGVFAAPKTPIHIIKRLHSELVAVINDAQFRSDLINTGAEPIANTPDQFAAFIRAEQVRWGDLVKQSGIRLE
;
A
#
# COMPACT_ATOMS: atom_id res chain seq x y z
N MET A 1 -14.37 -13.21 -10.39
CA MET A 1 -14.50 -11.95 -11.16
C MET A 1 -14.15 -12.15 -12.62
N ALA A 2 -13.01 -12.70 -12.99
CA ALA A 2 -12.64 -12.96 -14.40
C ALA A 2 -13.64 -13.85 -15.17
N GLN A 3 -14.48 -14.59 -14.48
CA GLN A 3 -15.54 -15.46 -15.05
C GLN A 3 -16.96 -14.89 -14.84
N ALA A 4 -17.10 -13.67 -14.30
CA ALA A 4 -18.40 -13.04 -14.11
C ALA A 4 -19.03 -12.64 -15.45
N ALA A 5 -20.37 -12.53 -15.48
CA ALA A 5 -21.07 -12.03 -16.66
C ALA A 5 -20.63 -10.60 -16.98
N PRO A 6 -20.42 -10.27 -18.28
CA PRO A 6 -19.96 -8.93 -18.67
C PRO A 6 -21.12 -7.93 -18.80
N ASP A 7 -22.02 -7.93 -17.83
CA ASP A 7 -23.25 -7.14 -17.80
C ASP A 7 -23.15 -5.85 -16.95
N GLY A 8 -22.01 -5.67 -16.26
CA GLY A 8 -21.73 -4.49 -15.43
C GLY A 8 -22.31 -4.54 -14.01
N TYR A 9 -22.97 -5.63 -13.61
CA TYR A 9 -23.52 -5.78 -12.25
C TYR A 9 -22.53 -6.38 -11.24
N THR A 10 -21.45 -7.00 -11.73
CA THR A 10 -20.35 -7.49 -10.87
C THR A 10 -19.14 -6.61 -11.06
N LEU A 11 -18.72 -5.95 -9.98
CA LEU A 11 -17.55 -5.07 -9.95
C LEU A 11 -16.50 -5.61 -8.98
N LEU A 12 -15.23 -5.39 -9.30
CA LEU A 12 -14.10 -5.67 -8.42
C LEU A 12 -13.53 -4.34 -7.94
N TYR A 13 -13.41 -4.16 -6.63
CA TYR A 13 -12.53 -3.17 -6.04
C TYR A 13 -11.21 -3.89 -5.73
N GLY A 14 -10.17 -3.56 -6.47
CA GLY A 14 -8.88 -4.23 -6.39
C GLY A 14 -7.74 -3.26 -6.18
N SER A 15 -6.68 -3.73 -5.54
CA SER A 15 -5.49 -2.93 -5.20
C SER A 15 -4.22 -3.47 -5.85
N VAL A 16 -3.13 -2.74 -5.66
CA VAL A 16 -1.78 -3.13 -6.11
C VAL A 16 -1.39 -4.53 -5.61
N ASN A 17 -1.81 -4.91 -4.40
CA ASN A 17 -1.44 -6.19 -3.82
C ASN A 17 -2.00 -7.37 -4.63
N GLU A 18 -3.31 -7.35 -4.91
CA GLU A 18 -3.97 -8.44 -5.62
C GLU A 18 -3.68 -8.40 -7.12
N LEU A 19 -3.65 -7.20 -7.73
CA LEU A 19 -3.66 -7.06 -9.18
C LEU A 19 -2.27 -6.94 -9.80
N VAL A 20 -1.28 -6.50 -9.03
CA VAL A 20 0.09 -6.31 -9.53
C VAL A 20 1.07 -7.21 -8.80
N LEU A 21 1.09 -7.18 -7.46
CA LEU A 21 2.09 -7.94 -6.70
C LEU A 21 1.81 -9.44 -6.71
N ALA A 22 0.58 -9.87 -6.46
CA ALA A 22 0.27 -11.29 -6.43
C ALA A 22 0.69 -12.04 -7.70
N PRO A 23 0.44 -11.53 -8.93
CA PRO A 23 0.96 -12.16 -10.15
C PRO A 23 2.49 -12.21 -10.27
N VAL A 24 3.19 -11.24 -9.66
CA VAL A 24 4.67 -11.19 -9.70
C VAL A 24 5.29 -12.15 -8.70
N VAL A 25 4.67 -12.30 -7.52
CA VAL A 25 5.25 -13.03 -6.39
C VAL A 25 4.70 -14.45 -6.23
N ILE A 26 3.54 -14.74 -6.81
CA ILE A 26 2.90 -16.06 -6.78
C ILE A 26 2.96 -16.65 -8.20
N PRO A 27 3.87 -17.60 -8.48
CA PRO A 27 4.04 -18.15 -9.83
C PRO A 27 2.76 -18.79 -10.41
N SER A 28 1.84 -19.23 -9.55
CA SER A 28 0.57 -19.86 -9.93
C SER A 28 -0.59 -18.88 -10.04
N ALA A 29 -0.38 -17.57 -9.89
CA ALA A 29 -1.45 -16.58 -10.07
C ALA A 29 -1.91 -16.56 -11.54
N PRO A 30 -3.15 -16.98 -11.85
CA PRO A 30 -3.54 -17.31 -13.22
C PRO A 30 -4.05 -16.10 -14.02
N PHE A 31 -3.84 -14.88 -13.59
CA PHE A 31 -4.46 -13.71 -14.20
C PHE A 31 -3.47 -12.57 -14.47
N ASP A 32 -3.84 -11.71 -15.42
CA ASP A 32 -3.22 -10.42 -15.72
C ASP A 32 -4.27 -9.32 -15.53
N ALA A 33 -3.93 -8.30 -14.75
CA ALA A 33 -4.89 -7.26 -14.34
C ALA A 33 -5.48 -6.46 -15.51
N VAL A 34 -4.74 -6.30 -16.60
CA VAL A 34 -5.18 -5.50 -17.76
C VAL A 34 -5.83 -6.35 -18.84
N ARG A 35 -5.43 -7.61 -18.95
CA ARG A 35 -6.01 -8.54 -19.92
C ARG A 35 -7.34 -9.15 -19.44
N ASP A 36 -7.39 -9.49 -18.15
CA ASP A 36 -8.46 -10.31 -17.60
C ASP A 36 -9.54 -9.52 -16.86
N PHE A 37 -9.41 -8.17 -16.83
CA PHE A 37 -10.41 -7.26 -16.28
C PHE A 37 -10.55 -6.01 -17.15
N ALA A 38 -11.75 -5.45 -17.20
CA ALA A 38 -12.01 -4.16 -17.83
C ALA A 38 -11.79 -3.05 -16.77
N THR A 39 -10.83 -2.17 -16.98
CA THR A 39 -10.57 -1.02 -16.11
C THR A 39 -11.71 -0.01 -16.16
N ILE A 40 -12.13 0.53 -15.01
CA ILE A 40 -13.11 1.62 -14.94
C ILE A 40 -12.42 2.92 -14.52
N SER A 41 -11.84 2.94 -13.33
CA SER A 41 -11.03 4.07 -12.84
C SER A 41 -10.22 3.65 -11.62
N GLN A 42 -9.06 4.23 -11.44
CA GLN A 42 -8.44 4.34 -10.13
C GLN A 42 -9.30 5.24 -9.27
N VAL A 43 -9.54 4.85 -8.02
CA VAL A 43 -10.38 5.60 -7.07
C VAL A 43 -9.54 6.37 -6.09
N VAL A 44 -8.47 5.74 -5.64
CA VAL A 44 -7.66 6.26 -4.55
C VAL A 44 -6.18 5.92 -4.75
N SER A 45 -5.33 6.85 -4.33
CA SER A 45 -3.92 6.64 -4.06
C SER A 45 -3.62 6.93 -2.60
N GLY A 46 -2.59 6.30 -2.04
CA GLY A 46 -2.20 6.50 -0.66
C GLY A 46 -0.73 6.19 -0.42
N SER A 47 -0.28 6.47 0.79
CA SER A 47 1.07 6.16 1.24
C SER A 47 1.05 5.11 2.32
N PHE A 48 2.12 4.35 2.42
CA PHE A 48 2.42 3.61 3.63
C PHE A 48 3.08 4.54 4.64
N VAL A 49 3.02 4.15 5.90
CA VAL A 49 3.75 4.76 6.99
C VAL A 49 4.44 3.66 7.81
N LEU A 50 5.72 3.89 8.10
CA LEU A 50 6.45 3.10 9.08
C LEU A 50 6.12 3.67 10.45
N VAL A 51 5.59 2.83 11.32
CA VAL A 51 5.19 3.19 12.68
C VAL A 51 5.85 2.30 13.72
N ALA A 52 6.11 2.86 14.90
CA ALA A 52 6.61 2.11 16.06
C ALA A 52 5.57 2.10 17.19
N ARG A 53 5.58 1.03 18.01
CA ARG A 53 4.77 1.01 19.24
C ARG A 53 5.23 2.08 20.23
N GLN A 54 4.32 2.56 21.04
CA GLN A 54 4.70 3.39 22.19
C GLN A 54 5.63 2.60 23.13
N GLY A 55 6.59 3.28 23.70
CA GLY A 55 7.56 2.66 24.62
C GLY A 55 8.71 1.91 23.97
N LEU A 56 8.81 1.84 22.63
CA LEU A 56 10.01 1.31 21.96
C LEU A 56 11.24 2.22 22.17
N GLY A 57 11.01 3.51 22.48
CA GLY A 57 12.07 4.46 22.75
C GLY A 57 12.69 5.09 21.50
N VAL A 58 12.05 4.95 20.31
CA VAL A 58 12.49 5.56 19.05
C VAL A 58 11.51 6.63 18.60
N LYS A 59 12.04 7.72 18.02
CA LYS A 59 11.26 8.84 17.47
C LYS A 59 11.61 9.14 16.00
N SER A 60 12.59 8.44 15.45
CA SER A 60 13.06 8.60 14.07
C SER A 60 13.51 7.29 13.47
N VAL A 61 13.59 7.24 12.13
CA VAL A 61 14.14 6.08 11.40
C VAL A 61 15.60 5.82 11.78
N ASN A 62 16.40 6.88 11.99
CA ASN A 62 17.80 6.74 12.37
C ASN A 62 17.96 6.10 13.76
N GLU A 63 17.11 6.47 14.71
CA GLU A 63 17.09 5.82 16.04
C GLU A 63 16.65 4.37 15.94
N LEU A 64 15.64 4.06 15.10
CA LEU A 64 15.21 2.70 14.84
C LEU A 64 16.35 1.85 14.23
N ILE A 65 17.06 2.38 13.23
CA ILE A 65 18.19 1.69 12.60
C ILE A 65 19.30 1.42 13.63
N THR A 66 19.61 2.41 14.47
CA THR A 66 20.60 2.27 15.54
C THR A 66 20.19 1.18 16.54
N LEU A 67 18.92 1.20 16.95
CA LEU A 67 18.38 0.19 17.85
C LEU A 67 18.40 -1.21 17.22
N ALA A 68 18.03 -1.32 15.93
CA ALA A 68 18.02 -2.59 15.19
C ALA A 68 19.43 -3.18 15.04
N ARG A 69 20.43 -2.34 14.78
CA ARG A 69 21.86 -2.77 14.72
C ARG A 69 22.37 -3.27 16.07
N ALA A 70 21.98 -2.60 17.15
CA ALA A 70 22.36 -3.02 18.51
C ALA A 70 21.64 -4.31 18.96
N ASN A 71 20.52 -4.66 18.34
CA ASN A 71 19.66 -5.79 18.70
C ASN A 71 19.31 -6.65 17.47
N SER A 72 20.31 -7.04 16.68
CA SER A 72 20.11 -7.78 15.43
C SER A 72 19.16 -8.97 15.58
N GLY A 73 18.15 -9.06 14.72
CA GLY A 73 17.13 -10.10 14.69
C GLY A 73 16.12 -10.09 15.85
N ARG A 74 16.25 -9.19 16.82
CA ARG A 74 15.33 -9.16 17.98
C ARG A 74 14.12 -8.25 17.76
N LEU A 75 14.26 -7.18 16.98
CA LEU A 75 13.12 -6.33 16.65
C LEU A 75 12.18 -7.05 15.68
N THR A 76 10.90 -6.84 15.87
CA THR A 76 9.83 -7.46 15.07
C THR A 76 9.05 -6.42 14.29
N CYS A 77 8.72 -6.74 13.03
CA CYS A 77 7.88 -5.90 12.17
C CYS A 77 6.61 -6.64 11.75
N GLY A 78 5.47 -6.08 12.11
CA GLY A 78 4.16 -6.55 11.65
C GLY A 78 3.84 -6.08 10.23
N THR A 79 3.30 -6.98 9.41
CA THR A 79 2.75 -6.63 8.09
C THR A 79 1.42 -7.34 7.84
N PRO A 80 0.57 -6.85 6.91
CA PRO A 80 -0.68 -7.51 6.54
C PRO A 80 -0.55 -8.90 5.92
N GLY A 81 0.67 -9.35 5.60
CA GLY A 81 0.89 -10.69 5.05
C GLY A 81 2.16 -10.80 4.21
N ILE A 82 2.55 -12.05 3.97
CA ILE A 82 3.67 -12.38 3.08
C ILE A 82 3.31 -11.96 1.64
N GLY A 83 4.27 -11.39 0.90
CA GLY A 83 4.10 -11.00 -0.48
C GLY A 83 3.33 -9.71 -0.73
N THR A 84 2.91 -9.04 0.33
CA THR A 84 2.29 -7.72 0.22
C THR A 84 3.35 -6.62 0.00
N ALA A 85 2.90 -5.45 -0.47
CA ALA A 85 3.75 -4.27 -0.58
C ALA A 85 4.41 -3.87 0.75
N PHE A 86 3.76 -4.15 1.86
CA PHE A 86 4.27 -3.90 3.21
C PHE A 86 5.45 -4.82 3.57
N HIS A 87 5.37 -6.10 3.18
CA HIS A 87 6.49 -7.03 3.33
C HIS A 87 7.67 -6.60 2.47
N LEU A 88 7.42 -6.22 1.22
CA LEU A 88 8.45 -5.70 0.33
C LEU A 88 9.10 -4.42 0.90
N ALA A 89 8.30 -3.51 1.48
CA ALA A 89 8.82 -2.31 2.15
C ALA A 89 9.77 -2.65 3.30
N LEU A 90 9.43 -3.65 4.12
CA LEU A 90 10.29 -4.13 5.18
C LEU A 90 11.62 -4.68 4.63
N GLU A 91 11.57 -5.52 3.60
CA GLU A 91 12.79 -6.14 3.05
C GLU A 91 13.70 -5.09 2.36
N ILE A 92 13.12 -4.09 1.67
CA ILE A 92 13.88 -2.95 1.14
C ILE A 92 14.56 -2.19 2.29
N MET A 93 13.83 -1.90 3.37
CA MET A 93 14.39 -1.21 4.52
C MET A 93 15.51 -2.02 5.19
N LYS A 94 15.33 -3.31 5.40
CA LYS A 94 16.36 -4.19 5.98
C LYS A 94 17.63 -4.17 5.16
N ARG A 95 17.51 -4.33 3.84
CA ARG A 95 18.65 -4.35 2.92
C ARG A 95 19.37 -3.00 2.86
N ASP A 96 18.63 -1.91 2.63
CA ASP A 96 19.23 -0.61 2.38
C ASP A 96 19.79 0.02 3.66
N ALA A 97 19.18 -0.25 4.83
CA ALA A 97 19.72 0.15 6.14
C ALA A 97 20.72 -0.85 6.75
N GLN A 98 20.90 -2.03 6.13
CA GLN A 98 21.74 -3.12 6.64
C GLN A 98 21.40 -3.50 8.09
N VAL A 99 20.12 -3.79 8.34
CA VAL A 99 19.59 -4.21 9.63
C VAL A 99 18.85 -5.53 9.49
N ASP A 100 18.84 -6.30 10.58
CA ASP A 100 18.05 -7.52 10.70
C ASP A 100 16.85 -7.27 11.61
N ILE A 101 15.65 -7.42 11.05
CA ILE A 101 14.35 -7.25 11.73
C ILE A 101 13.48 -8.44 11.35
N THR A 102 12.95 -9.12 12.34
CA THR A 102 12.10 -10.30 12.14
C THR A 102 10.73 -9.92 11.59
N HIS A 103 10.36 -10.49 10.46
CA HIS A 103 9.03 -10.30 9.86
C HIS A 103 7.98 -11.14 10.59
N VAL A 104 6.87 -10.53 10.96
CA VAL A 104 5.69 -11.18 11.56
C VAL A 104 4.47 -10.92 10.67
N PRO A 105 4.08 -11.88 9.81
CA PRO A 105 2.94 -11.72 8.91
C PRO A 105 1.62 -11.96 9.64
N PHE A 106 0.63 -11.10 9.35
CA PHE A 106 -0.74 -11.21 9.83
C PHE A 106 -1.71 -11.42 8.66
N LYS A 107 -2.97 -11.75 8.96
CA LYS A 107 -4.04 -11.89 7.97
C LYS A 107 -4.76 -10.54 7.77
N GLY A 108 -4.02 -9.51 7.29
CA GLY A 108 -4.55 -8.18 7.03
C GLY A 108 -4.00 -7.08 7.94
N GLY A 109 -4.34 -5.82 7.63
CA GLY A 109 -3.84 -4.63 8.33
C GLY A 109 -4.36 -4.52 9.77
N ALA A 110 -5.65 -4.74 9.99
CA ALA A 110 -6.24 -4.61 11.32
C ALA A 110 -5.62 -5.54 12.39
N PRO A 111 -5.39 -6.85 12.14
CA PRO A 111 -4.64 -7.70 13.06
C PRO A 111 -3.19 -7.24 13.28
N SER A 112 -2.51 -6.77 12.23
CA SER A 112 -1.14 -6.23 12.34
C SER A 112 -1.10 -4.98 13.23
N MET A 113 -2.01 -4.04 13.02
CA MET A 113 -2.15 -2.84 13.86
C MET A 113 -2.52 -3.21 15.30
N GLY A 114 -3.40 -4.18 15.50
CA GLY A 114 -3.74 -4.69 16.84
C GLY A 114 -2.53 -5.24 17.57
N ALA A 115 -1.68 -6.00 16.89
CA ALA A 115 -0.44 -6.54 17.44
C ALA A 115 0.57 -5.43 17.81
N LEU A 116 0.68 -4.38 16.99
CA LEU A 116 1.52 -3.21 17.29
C LEU A 116 1.01 -2.46 18.53
N LEU A 117 -0.30 -2.20 18.61
CA LEU A 117 -0.93 -1.52 19.74
C LEU A 117 -0.82 -2.33 21.06
N GLY A 118 -0.87 -3.66 20.94
CA GLY A 118 -0.69 -4.59 22.06
C GLY A 118 0.78 -4.84 22.45
N GLY A 119 1.74 -4.27 21.72
CA GLY A 119 3.17 -4.46 21.98
C GLY A 119 3.72 -5.85 21.60
N HIS A 120 2.96 -6.62 20.80
CA HIS A 120 3.38 -7.94 20.31
C HIS A 120 4.35 -7.87 19.13
N VAL A 121 4.41 -6.70 18.45
CA VAL A 121 5.44 -6.34 17.48
C VAL A 121 5.95 -4.95 17.78
N ASP A 122 7.20 -4.66 17.40
CA ASP A 122 7.88 -3.41 17.74
C ASP A 122 7.57 -2.29 16.74
N ILE A 123 7.51 -2.63 15.46
CA ILE A 123 7.18 -1.71 14.36
C ILE A 123 6.18 -2.38 13.41
N ALA A 124 5.58 -1.56 12.55
CA ALA A 124 4.75 -2.05 11.45
C ALA A 124 4.85 -1.11 10.25
N PHE A 125 4.75 -1.69 9.04
CA PHE A 125 4.31 -0.94 7.87
C PHE A 125 2.78 -1.04 7.77
N SER A 126 2.11 0.09 7.69
CA SER A 126 0.65 0.20 7.59
C SER A 126 0.25 1.27 6.59
N THR A 127 -1.01 1.38 6.23
CA THR A 127 -1.50 2.53 5.47
C THR A 127 -1.62 3.75 6.38
N VAL A 128 -1.48 4.96 5.80
CA VAL A 128 -1.74 6.18 6.55
C VAL A 128 -3.19 6.23 7.04
N VAL A 129 -4.12 5.73 6.22
CA VAL A 129 -5.56 5.67 6.57
C VAL A 129 -5.80 4.89 7.87
N GLU A 130 -5.18 3.71 8.02
CA GLU A 130 -5.31 2.89 9.22
C GLU A 130 -4.57 3.48 10.43
N SER A 131 -3.41 4.11 10.18
CA SER A 131 -2.53 4.59 11.23
C SER A 131 -2.90 5.97 11.78
N LEU A 132 -3.48 6.84 10.96
CA LEU A 132 -3.75 8.23 11.30
C LEU A 132 -4.56 8.42 12.58
N PRO A 133 -5.65 7.67 12.84
CA PRO A 133 -6.38 7.78 14.10
C PRO A 133 -5.52 7.40 15.32
N GLN A 134 -4.65 6.40 15.19
CA GLN A 134 -3.78 5.94 16.27
C GLN A 134 -2.62 6.91 16.51
N ILE A 135 -2.10 7.54 15.43
CA ILE A 135 -1.08 8.59 15.50
C ILE A 135 -1.65 9.83 16.21
N LYS A 136 -2.84 10.28 15.80
CA LYS A 136 -3.54 11.42 16.43
C LYS A 136 -3.87 11.15 17.90
N ALA A 137 -4.15 9.91 18.26
CA ALA A 137 -4.39 9.49 19.64
C ALA A 137 -3.08 9.22 20.42
N HIS A 138 -1.90 9.47 19.82
CA HIS A 138 -0.57 9.22 20.42
C HIS A 138 -0.37 7.78 20.91
N LYS A 139 -1.02 6.78 20.26
CA LYS A 139 -0.87 5.35 20.60
C LYS A 139 0.28 4.67 19.88
N ILE A 140 0.74 5.25 18.78
CA ILE A 140 1.89 4.80 17.99
C ILE A 140 2.72 6.00 17.56
N VAL A 141 3.98 5.76 17.20
CA VAL A 141 4.94 6.79 16.77
C VAL A 141 5.16 6.65 15.27
N PRO A 142 4.77 7.64 14.43
CA PRO A 142 5.10 7.63 13.01
C PRO A 142 6.57 7.98 12.80
N LEU A 143 7.27 7.22 11.95
CA LEU A 143 8.71 7.39 11.70
C LEU A 143 9.01 7.93 10.30
N ALA A 144 8.32 7.44 9.27
CA ALA A 144 8.45 7.92 7.90
C ALA A 144 7.22 7.52 7.06
N VAL A 145 6.88 8.34 6.06
CA VAL A 145 5.92 8.00 5.00
C VAL A 145 6.65 7.59 3.72
N THR A 146 6.02 6.73 2.92
CA THR A 146 6.64 6.22 1.67
C THR A 146 6.27 7.03 0.42
N SER A 147 5.49 8.09 0.56
CA SER A 147 5.18 9.01 -0.53
C SER A 147 6.39 9.87 -0.93
N ALA A 148 6.42 10.35 -2.18
CA ALA A 148 7.46 11.25 -2.70
C ALA A 148 7.54 12.59 -1.95
N ARG A 149 6.43 12.99 -1.30
CA ARG A 149 6.32 14.24 -0.51
C ARG A 149 5.68 13.93 0.83
N ARG A 150 5.96 14.78 1.84
CA ARG A 150 5.26 14.73 3.13
C ARG A 150 3.76 14.89 2.92
N MET A 151 3.00 14.20 3.74
CA MET A 151 1.54 14.23 3.63
C MET A 151 0.94 15.38 4.44
N PRO A 152 -0.05 16.11 3.89
CA PRO A 152 -0.70 17.22 4.61
C PRO A 152 -1.30 16.81 5.96
N VAL A 153 -1.75 15.58 6.09
CA VAL A 153 -2.31 15.03 7.34
C VAL A 153 -1.24 14.62 8.37
N LEU A 154 0.04 14.55 7.95
CA LEU A 154 1.21 14.20 8.76
C LEU A 154 2.41 15.09 8.36
N PRO A 155 2.33 16.42 8.50
CA PRO A 155 3.33 17.35 7.97
C PRO A 155 4.71 17.21 8.63
N ASP A 156 4.75 16.76 9.87
CA ASP A 156 5.99 16.60 10.64
C ASP A 156 6.68 15.25 10.40
N VAL A 157 6.00 14.30 9.73
CA VAL A 157 6.55 12.98 9.43
C VAL A 157 7.35 13.05 8.13
N PRO A 158 8.66 12.74 8.16
CA PRO A 158 9.52 12.80 6.97
C PRO A 158 9.14 11.71 5.97
N THR A 159 9.53 11.91 4.72
CA THR A 159 9.48 10.86 3.69
C THR A 159 10.63 9.86 3.88
N ALA A 160 10.49 8.67 3.32
CA ALA A 160 11.54 7.67 3.31
C ALA A 160 12.81 8.17 2.61
N ALA A 161 12.67 9.00 1.56
CA ALA A 161 13.80 9.62 0.88
C ALA A 161 14.54 10.63 1.78
N GLU A 162 13.82 11.46 2.54
CA GLU A 162 14.43 12.42 3.50
C GLU A 162 15.23 11.74 4.61
N VAL A 163 14.89 10.50 4.96
CA VAL A 163 15.60 9.72 5.99
C VAL A 163 16.62 8.72 5.42
N GLY A 164 16.96 8.86 4.13
CA GLY A 164 18.06 8.11 3.49
C GLY A 164 17.68 6.74 2.92
N ILE A 165 16.40 6.45 2.75
CA ILE A 165 15.93 5.19 2.14
C ILE A 165 15.03 5.50 0.91
N PRO A 166 15.56 6.12 -0.16
CA PRO A 166 14.75 6.58 -1.30
C PRO A 166 14.05 5.44 -2.05
N LYS A 167 14.57 4.21 -2.00
CA LYS A 167 13.92 3.05 -2.64
C LYS A 167 12.63 2.61 -1.95
N LEU A 168 12.32 3.15 -0.78
CA LEU A 168 11.03 3.00 -0.12
C LEU A 168 9.96 3.96 -0.65
N GLU A 169 10.21 4.70 -1.71
CA GLU A 169 9.16 5.47 -2.38
C GLU A 169 8.15 4.50 -3.02
N MET A 170 7.06 4.28 -2.32
CA MET A 170 6.03 3.32 -2.69
C MET A 170 4.65 3.91 -2.42
N THR A 171 3.72 3.68 -3.35
CA THR A 171 2.32 4.10 -3.20
C THR A 171 1.40 2.90 -3.23
N LEU A 172 0.39 2.95 -2.36
CA LEU A 172 -0.78 2.09 -2.46
C LEU A 172 -1.78 2.74 -3.40
N TRP A 173 -2.45 1.95 -4.20
CA TRP A 173 -3.58 2.40 -4.97
C TRP A 173 -4.68 1.34 -5.01
N ALA A 174 -5.90 1.78 -5.22
CA ALA A 174 -7.02 0.90 -5.51
C ALA A 174 -7.93 1.52 -6.57
N GLY A 175 -8.61 0.66 -7.29
CA GLY A 175 -9.51 1.05 -8.35
C GLY A 175 -10.63 0.06 -8.58
N VAL A 176 -11.54 0.43 -9.46
CA VAL A 176 -12.72 -0.35 -9.82
C VAL A 176 -12.55 -0.95 -11.20
N PHE A 177 -12.93 -2.22 -11.31
CA PHE A 177 -12.85 -3.04 -12.51
C PHE A 177 -14.20 -3.73 -12.74
N ALA A 178 -14.49 -4.01 -14.00
CA ALA A 178 -15.59 -4.87 -14.43
C ALA A 178 -15.09 -6.19 -14.99
N ALA A 179 -16.02 -7.12 -15.29
CA ALA A 179 -15.72 -8.36 -15.96
C ALA A 179 -15.07 -8.11 -17.34
N PRO A 180 -14.19 -8.99 -17.84
CA PRO A 180 -13.65 -8.86 -19.19
C PRO A 180 -14.79 -8.87 -20.22
N LYS A 181 -14.59 -8.18 -21.33
CA LYS A 181 -15.59 -8.02 -22.42
C LYS A 181 -16.87 -7.28 -22.04
N THR A 182 -16.92 -6.60 -20.88
CA THR A 182 -18.03 -5.70 -20.55
C THR A 182 -18.16 -4.63 -21.65
N PRO A 183 -19.37 -4.42 -22.21
CA PRO A 183 -19.58 -3.49 -23.32
C PRO A 183 -19.12 -2.06 -22.99
N ILE A 184 -18.52 -1.39 -23.95
CA ILE A 184 -17.91 -0.07 -23.76
C ILE A 184 -18.91 1.00 -23.26
N HIS A 185 -20.17 0.90 -23.62
CA HIS A 185 -21.19 1.84 -23.16
C HIS A 185 -21.48 1.65 -21.65
N ILE A 186 -21.40 0.42 -21.14
CA ILE A 186 -21.52 0.12 -19.71
C ILE A 186 -20.30 0.66 -18.97
N ILE A 187 -19.07 0.41 -19.49
CA ILE A 187 -17.84 0.95 -18.87
C ILE A 187 -17.89 2.48 -18.81
N LYS A 188 -18.31 3.15 -19.91
CA LYS A 188 -18.43 4.61 -19.92
C LYS A 188 -19.44 5.12 -18.89
N ARG A 189 -20.58 4.45 -18.73
CA ARG A 189 -21.58 4.81 -17.71
C ARG A 189 -21.04 4.64 -16.30
N LEU A 190 -20.47 3.47 -15.99
CA LEU A 190 -19.87 3.18 -14.68
C LEU A 190 -18.76 4.17 -14.34
N HIS A 191 -17.89 4.50 -15.32
CA HIS A 191 -16.86 5.51 -15.15
C HIS A 191 -17.44 6.88 -14.84
N SER A 192 -18.47 7.33 -15.60
CA SER A 192 -19.12 8.63 -15.39
C SER A 192 -19.70 8.76 -13.97
N GLU A 193 -20.44 7.74 -13.52
CA GLU A 193 -21.04 7.73 -12.19
C GLU A 193 -19.96 7.71 -11.10
N LEU A 194 -18.91 6.88 -11.27
CA LEU A 194 -17.80 6.80 -10.33
C LEU A 194 -17.05 8.13 -10.21
N VAL A 195 -16.75 8.77 -11.34
CA VAL A 195 -16.08 10.09 -11.38
C VAL A 195 -16.93 11.15 -10.70
N ALA A 196 -18.26 11.12 -10.89
CA ALA A 196 -19.16 12.06 -10.21
C ALA A 196 -19.07 11.92 -8.69
N VAL A 197 -19.06 10.69 -8.17
CA VAL A 197 -18.88 10.41 -6.73
C VAL A 197 -17.50 10.85 -6.24
N ILE A 198 -16.43 10.50 -6.96
CA ILE A 198 -15.05 10.85 -6.55
C ILE A 198 -14.85 12.37 -6.54
N ASN A 199 -15.53 13.10 -7.43
CA ASN A 199 -15.43 14.57 -7.52
C ASN A 199 -16.44 15.31 -6.64
N ASP A 200 -17.31 14.59 -5.93
CA ASP A 200 -18.15 15.22 -4.91
C ASP A 200 -17.28 15.87 -3.84
N ALA A 201 -17.57 17.11 -3.49
CA ALA A 201 -16.73 17.91 -2.61
C ALA A 201 -16.59 17.32 -1.20
N GLN A 202 -17.69 16.76 -0.67
CA GLN A 202 -17.68 16.15 0.66
C GLN A 202 -16.89 14.84 0.64
N PHE A 203 -17.13 13.97 -0.35
CA PHE A 203 -16.43 12.71 -0.51
C PHE A 203 -14.90 12.91 -0.66
N ARG A 204 -14.49 13.89 -1.50
CA ARG A 204 -13.06 14.24 -1.64
C ARG A 204 -12.45 14.72 -0.34
N SER A 205 -13.14 15.62 0.37
CA SER A 205 -12.69 16.15 1.66
C SER A 205 -12.51 15.02 2.68
N ASP A 206 -13.48 14.12 2.75
CA ASP A 206 -13.44 12.99 3.67
C ASP A 206 -12.26 12.05 3.38
N LEU A 207 -12.03 11.72 2.10
CA LEU A 207 -10.86 10.91 1.70
C LEU A 207 -9.54 11.60 2.06
N ILE A 208 -9.38 12.87 1.71
CA ILE A 208 -8.15 13.63 1.99
C ILE A 208 -7.88 13.68 3.51
N ASN A 209 -8.92 13.87 4.32
CA ASN A 209 -8.82 13.89 5.77
C ASN A 209 -8.38 12.55 6.39
N THR A 210 -8.58 11.43 5.67
CA THR A 210 -8.04 10.13 6.06
C THR A 210 -6.57 9.92 5.64
N GLY A 211 -6.02 10.80 4.83
CA GLY A 211 -4.69 10.65 4.23
C GLY A 211 -4.69 9.88 2.91
N ALA A 212 -5.84 9.70 2.28
CA ALA A 212 -5.98 9.15 0.94
C ALA A 212 -6.12 10.26 -0.10
N GLU A 213 -5.58 10.06 -1.30
CA GLU A 213 -5.70 10.98 -2.43
C GLU A 213 -6.77 10.45 -3.40
N PRO A 214 -7.89 11.17 -3.60
CA PRO A 214 -8.90 10.76 -4.56
C PRO A 214 -8.40 10.94 -5.99
N ILE A 215 -8.48 9.86 -6.77
CA ILE A 215 -8.07 9.79 -8.19
C ILE A 215 -9.29 9.43 -9.04
N ALA A 216 -9.42 10.10 -10.19
CA ALA A 216 -10.53 9.91 -11.12
C ALA A 216 -10.00 9.93 -12.57
N ASN A 217 -9.14 8.96 -12.90
CA ASN A 217 -8.58 8.82 -14.23
C ASN A 217 -9.50 8.06 -15.18
N THR A 218 -9.27 8.22 -16.49
CA THR A 218 -10.03 7.47 -17.51
C THR A 218 -9.66 5.98 -17.49
N PRO A 219 -10.51 5.08 -18.04
CA PRO A 219 -10.20 3.66 -18.17
C PRO A 219 -8.84 3.38 -18.83
N ASP A 220 -8.53 4.12 -19.92
CA ASP A 220 -7.27 3.96 -20.65
C ASP A 220 -6.06 4.45 -19.84
N GLN A 221 -6.19 5.58 -19.13
CA GLN A 221 -5.16 6.08 -18.22
C GLN A 221 -4.91 5.11 -17.08
N PHE A 222 -5.97 4.50 -16.53
CA PHE A 222 -5.83 3.52 -15.46
C PHE A 222 -5.17 2.24 -15.95
N ALA A 223 -5.53 1.74 -17.14
CA ALA A 223 -4.86 0.59 -17.74
C ALA A 223 -3.36 0.87 -18.00
N ALA A 224 -3.02 2.05 -18.51
CA ALA A 224 -1.63 2.45 -18.71
C ALA A 224 -0.84 2.53 -17.39
N PHE A 225 -1.47 3.10 -16.34
CA PHE A 225 -0.91 3.16 -15.00
C PHE A 225 -0.60 1.75 -14.44
N ILE A 226 -1.55 0.81 -14.55
CA ILE A 226 -1.36 -0.57 -14.09
C ILE A 226 -0.17 -1.24 -14.80
N ARG A 227 -0.03 -1.07 -16.13
CA ARG A 227 1.12 -1.62 -16.86
C ARG A 227 2.45 -1.05 -16.37
N ALA A 228 2.51 0.25 -16.10
CA ALA A 228 3.69 0.88 -15.53
C ALA A 228 4.00 0.34 -14.12
N GLU A 229 2.98 0.16 -13.30
CA GLU A 229 3.10 -0.44 -11.97
C GLU A 229 3.58 -1.91 -12.04
N GLN A 230 3.09 -2.72 -12.99
CA GLN A 230 3.57 -4.09 -13.17
C GLN A 230 5.08 -4.14 -13.43
N VAL A 231 5.59 -3.26 -14.28
CA VAL A 231 7.05 -3.16 -14.55
C VAL A 231 7.79 -2.70 -13.28
N ARG A 232 7.35 -1.62 -12.67
CA ARG A 232 7.99 -1.03 -11.48
C ARG A 232 8.06 -2.03 -10.32
N TRP A 233 6.93 -2.66 -9.98
CA TRP A 233 6.89 -3.64 -8.89
C TRP A 233 7.65 -4.93 -9.22
N GLY A 234 7.63 -5.35 -10.50
CA GLY A 234 8.44 -6.47 -10.97
C GLY A 234 9.93 -6.23 -10.76
N ASP A 235 10.41 -5.03 -11.05
CA ASP A 235 11.80 -4.65 -10.83
C ASP A 235 12.14 -4.54 -9.34
N LEU A 236 11.25 -3.97 -8.52
CA LEU A 236 11.44 -3.89 -7.07
C LEU A 236 11.53 -5.29 -6.43
N VAL A 237 10.63 -6.21 -6.82
CA VAL A 237 10.66 -7.60 -6.32
C VAL A 237 11.96 -8.30 -6.72
N LYS A 238 12.39 -8.20 -7.98
CA LYS A 238 13.67 -8.77 -8.44
C LYS A 238 14.86 -8.21 -7.66
N GLN A 239 14.89 -6.89 -7.45
CA GLN A 239 15.96 -6.23 -6.73
C GLN A 239 15.96 -6.53 -5.22
N SER A 240 14.79 -6.77 -4.63
CA SER A 240 14.68 -7.10 -3.21
C SER A 240 15.24 -8.49 -2.86
N GLY A 241 15.32 -9.39 -3.85
CA GLY A 241 15.71 -10.78 -3.63
C GLY A 241 14.65 -11.60 -2.86
N ILE A 242 13.47 -11.03 -2.62
CA ILE A 242 12.38 -11.74 -1.93
C ILE A 242 11.93 -12.90 -2.81
N ARG A 243 12.10 -14.12 -2.28
CA ARG A 243 11.42 -15.32 -2.77
C ARG A 243 10.30 -15.61 -1.80
N LEU A 244 9.08 -15.59 -2.29
CA LEU A 244 7.94 -16.06 -1.53
C LEU A 244 7.80 -17.54 -1.83
N GLU A 245 8.32 -18.35 -0.92
CA GLU A 245 8.06 -19.79 -0.90
C GLU A 245 6.66 -20.06 -0.35
#